data_dafc91ede46fc2fe7d124d08b00b806d
#
_entry.id   dafc91ede46fc2fe7d124d08b00b806d
#
_cell.length_a   1.000
_cell.length_b   1.000
_cell.length_c   1.000
_cell.angle_alpha   90.00
_cell.angle_beta   90.00
_cell.angle_gamma   90.00
#
_symmetry.space_group_name_H-M   'P 1'
#
loop_
_entity.id
_entity.type
_entity.pdbx_description
1 polymer ?
#
loop_
_entity_poly.entity_id
_entity_poly.type
_entity_poly.pdbx_seq_one_letter_code
_entity_poly.pdbx_strand_id
1 'polypeptide(L)'
;MQALEETEISYFSPKDEVLVNTNSTEEEQKKAFNADIGFIFNCDFVIVNTAGKDLGTIFEAGFSYAYKKPIIYYFKAPDGVNFNLMLAHSGTAVAKNKQQLIDILNQLKNNEFDFSKLEKYKGNIE
;
A
#
# COMPACT_ATOMS: atom_id res chain seq x y z
N MET A 1 3.63 -11.90 -2.57
CA MET A 1 3.57 -11.98 -4.04
C MET A 1 4.88 -12.48 -4.59
N GLN A 2 4.80 -13.54 -5.38
CA GLN A 2 6.01 -14.21 -5.87
C GLN A 2 6.91 -13.31 -6.71
N ALA A 3 6.34 -12.38 -7.48
CA ALA A 3 7.14 -11.48 -8.33
C ALA A 3 8.12 -10.60 -7.57
N LEU A 4 7.87 -10.34 -6.28
CA LEU A 4 8.72 -9.50 -5.44
C LEU A 4 9.60 -10.30 -4.48
N GLU A 5 9.26 -11.55 -4.20
CA GLU A 5 10.02 -12.39 -3.25
C GLU A 5 11.43 -12.71 -3.76
N GLU A 6 11.64 -12.67 -5.07
CA GLU A 6 12.91 -12.97 -5.69
C GLU A 6 13.81 -11.73 -5.85
N THR A 7 13.38 -10.57 -5.38
CA THR A 7 14.14 -9.32 -5.48
C THR A 7 14.63 -8.87 -4.11
N GLU A 8 15.65 -8.03 -4.09
CA GLU A 8 16.17 -7.46 -2.85
C GLU A 8 15.37 -6.26 -2.36
N ILE A 9 14.41 -5.78 -3.15
CA ILE A 9 13.56 -4.65 -2.77
C ILE A 9 12.50 -5.11 -1.76
N SER A 10 12.30 -4.32 -0.72
CA SER A 10 11.33 -4.62 0.31
C SER A 10 10.06 -3.79 0.15
N TYR A 11 8.93 -4.35 0.53
CA TYR A 11 7.66 -3.65 0.55
C TYR A 11 6.87 -3.99 1.80
N PHE A 12 5.95 -3.09 2.16
CA PHE A 12 5.06 -3.26 3.29
C PHE A 12 3.61 -3.39 2.79
N SER A 13 2.91 -4.39 3.28
CA SER A 13 1.48 -4.56 3.04
C SER A 13 0.78 -4.74 4.40
N PRO A 14 -0.15 -3.86 4.77
CA PRO A 14 -0.78 -3.90 6.10
C PRO A 14 -1.43 -5.23 6.47
N LYS A 15 -1.84 -6.03 5.50
CA LYS A 15 -2.48 -7.32 5.76
C LYS A 15 -1.52 -8.43 6.16
N ASP A 16 -0.22 -8.22 6.02
CA ASP A 16 0.80 -9.21 6.38
C ASP A 16 1.30 -9.05 7.81
N GLU A 17 0.59 -8.26 8.63
CA GLU A 17 1.03 -7.86 9.94
C GLU A 17 0.62 -8.83 11.05
N VAL A 18 1.28 -8.67 12.20
CA VAL A 18 0.90 -9.37 13.44
C VAL A 18 -0.49 -8.90 13.87
N LEU A 19 -1.40 -9.86 14.03
CA LEU A 19 -2.76 -9.55 14.43
C LEU A 19 -2.83 -9.28 15.93
N VAL A 20 -3.44 -8.15 16.30
CA VAL A 20 -3.87 -7.86 17.65
C VAL A 20 -5.39 -7.86 17.71
N ASN A 21 -5.95 -8.14 18.86
CA ASN A 21 -7.39 -8.16 19.05
C ASN A 21 -7.78 -7.36 20.30
N THR A 22 -9.08 -7.31 20.61
CA THR A 22 -9.59 -6.57 21.76
C THR A 22 -9.10 -7.09 23.11
N ASN A 23 -8.58 -8.32 23.15
CA ASN A 23 -8.02 -8.92 24.37
C ASN A 23 -6.52 -8.71 24.51
N SER A 24 -5.88 -8.08 23.53
CA SER A 24 -4.45 -7.79 23.61
C SER A 24 -4.16 -6.76 24.69
N THR A 25 -3.04 -6.91 25.38
CA THR A 25 -2.61 -5.95 26.39
C THR A 25 -2.16 -4.64 25.72
N GLU A 26 -2.12 -3.56 26.50
CA GLU A 26 -1.61 -2.27 26.01
C GLU A 26 -0.17 -2.40 25.49
N GLU A 27 0.65 -3.18 26.19
CA GLU A 27 2.02 -3.43 25.77
C GLU A 27 2.09 -4.15 24.43
N GLU A 28 1.25 -5.19 24.23
CA GLU A 28 1.15 -5.90 22.97
C GLU A 28 0.68 -4.98 21.84
N GLN A 29 -0.28 -4.09 22.12
CA GLN A 29 -0.78 -3.12 21.15
C GLN A 29 0.31 -2.14 20.73
N LYS A 30 1.06 -1.60 21.68
CA LYS A 30 2.18 -0.70 21.39
C LYS A 30 3.27 -1.37 20.59
N LYS A 31 3.55 -2.63 20.91
CA LYS A 31 4.54 -3.42 20.19
C LYS A 31 4.13 -3.62 18.72
N ALA A 32 2.85 -3.93 18.48
CA ALA A 32 2.33 -4.09 17.12
C ALA A 32 2.38 -2.76 16.35
N PHE A 33 1.96 -1.66 16.98
CA PHE A 33 2.01 -0.33 16.38
C PHE A 33 3.45 0.03 15.98
N ASN A 34 4.39 -0.13 16.90
CA ASN A 34 5.79 0.20 16.62
C ASN A 34 6.40 -0.69 15.55
N ALA A 35 5.99 -1.96 15.49
CA ALA A 35 6.45 -2.88 14.44
C ALA A 35 5.98 -2.41 13.06
N ASP A 36 4.72 -2.01 12.94
CA ASP A 36 4.16 -1.52 11.68
C ASP A 36 4.85 -0.24 11.22
N ILE A 37 5.04 0.71 12.13
CA ILE A 37 5.76 1.96 11.83
C ILE A 37 7.18 1.66 11.38
N GLY A 38 7.85 0.71 12.05
CA GLY A 38 9.20 0.30 11.67
C GLY A 38 9.26 -0.35 10.29
N PHE A 39 8.29 -1.20 9.96
CA PHE A 39 8.22 -1.81 8.63
C PHE A 39 8.04 -0.77 7.54
N ILE A 40 7.13 0.19 7.75
CA ILE A 40 6.91 1.28 6.78
C ILE A 40 8.19 2.09 6.61
N PHE A 41 8.81 2.47 7.73
CA PHE A 41 10.01 3.29 7.71
C PHE A 41 11.16 2.63 6.94
N ASN A 42 11.28 1.30 7.03
CA ASN A 42 12.40 0.57 6.44
C ASN A 42 12.11 -0.04 5.07
N CYS A 43 10.86 -0.06 4.62
CA CYS A 43 10.53 -0.63 3.32
C CYS A 43 10.84 0.34 2.17
N ASP A 44 10.88 -0.19 0.95
CA ASP A 44 11.11 0.61 -0.25
C ASP A 44 9.84 1.17 -0.84
N PHE A 45 8.72 0.49 -0.68
CA PHE A 45 7.41 0.98 -1.10
C PHE A 45 6.30 0.25 -0.32
N VAL A 46 5.08 0.76 -0.44
CA VAL A 46 3.93 0.26 0.31
C VAL A 46 2.81 -0.12 -0.65
N ILE A 47 2.18 -1.27 -0.40
CA ILE A 47 0.97 -1.69 -1.11
C ILE A 47 -0.19 -1.54 -0.14
N VAL A 48 -1.19 -0.74 -0.50
CA VAL A 48 -2.33 -0.43 0.37
C VAL A 48 -3.61 -0.93 -0.28
N ASN A 49 -4.30 -1.87 0.39
CA ASN A 49 -5.61 -2.35 -0.04
C ASN A 49 -6.69 -1.52 0.66
N THR A 50 -7.45 -0.77 -0.12
CA THR A 50 -8.49 0.11 0.41
C THR A 50 -9.87 -0.56 0.51
N ALA A 51 -9.99 -1.82 0.11
CA ALA A 51 -11.23 -2.58 0.29
C ALA A 51 -11.53 -2.69 1.79
N GLY A 52 -12.74 -2.44 2.22
CA GLY A 52 -13.11 -2.50 3.62
C GLY A 52 -12.89 -1.21 4.41
N LYS A 53 -12.24 -0.22 3.85
CA LYS A 53 -12.06 1.11 4.45
C LYS A 53 -11.50 1.08 5.87
N ASP A 54 -10.52 0.22 6.12
CA ASP A 54 -9.88 0.08 7.42
C ASP A 54 -9.14 1.37 7.79
N LEU A 55 -9.49 1.94 8.94
CA LEU A 55 -8.91 3.20 9.42
C LEU A 55 -7.41 3.09 9.67
N GLY A 56 -6.98 1.95 10.23
CA GLY A 56 -5.54 1.71 10.46
C GLY A 56 -4.74 1.69 9.17
N THR A 57 -5.28 1.06 8.14
CA THR A 57 -4.65 1.04 6.81
C THR A 57 -4.54 2.45 6.23
N ILE A 58 -5.55 3.29 6.40
CA ILE A 58 -5.52 4.68 5.93
C ILE A 58 -4.48 5.50 6.70
N PHE A 59 -4.38 5.30 8.02
CA PHE A 59 -3.33 5.93 8.82
C PHE A 59 -1.94 5.56 8.28
N GLU A 60 -1.72 4.28 8.02
CA GLU A 60 -0.43 3.80 7.50
C GLU A 60 -0.12 4.36 6.12
N ALA A 61 -1.13 4.54 5.27
CA ALA A 61 -0.96 5.19 3.97
C ALA A 61 -0.50 6.65 4.13
N GLY A 62 -1.15 7.40 5.02
CA GLY A 62 -0.76 8.79 5.29
C GLY A 62 0.65 8.90 5.85
N PHE A 63 1.00 8.01 6.77
CA PHE A 63 2.36 7.95 7.32
C PHE A 63 3.38 7.67 6.22
N SER A 64 3.07 6.71 5.34
CA SER A 64 3.95 6.35 4.22
C SER A 64 4.18 7.54 3.29
N TYR A 65 3.13 8.28 2.98
CA TYR A 65 3.23 9.47 2.14
C TYR A 65 4.11 10.53 2.80
N ALA A 66 3.95 10.76 4.09
CA ALA A 66 4.74 11.75 4.83
C ALA A 66 6.24 11.45 4.79
N TYR A 67 6.59 10.17 4.77
CA TYR A 67 7.99 9.73 4.65
C TYR A 67 8.41 9.47 3.21
N LYS A 68 7.62 9.95 2.25
CA LYS A 68 7.93 9.88 0.81
C LYS A 68 8.10 8.45 0.28
N LYS A 69 7.40 7.50 0.88
CA LYS A 69 7.38 6.13 0.36
C LYS A 69 6.44 6.05 -0.83
N PRO A 70 6.85 5.43 -1.95
CA PRO A 70 5.91 5.18 -3.04
C PRO A 70 4.78 4.28 -2.55
N ILE A 71 3.54 4.59 -2.94
CA ILE A 71 2.35 3.86 -2.53
C ILE A 71 1.64 3.33 -3.77
N ILE A 72 1.41 2.02 -3.80
CA ILE A 72 0.56 1.39 -4.80
C ILE A 72 -0.75 1.03 -4.11
N TYR A 73 -1.85 1.66 -4.53
CA TYR A 73 -3.15 1.37 -3.98
C TYR A 73 -3.80 0.22 -4.75
N TYR A 74 -4.43 -0.67 -4.01
CA TYR A 74 -5.31 -1.68 -4.56
C TYR A 74 -6.75 -1.27 -4.23
N PHE A 75 -7.48 -0.83 -5.26
CA PHE A 75 -8.85 -0.34 -5.11
C PHE A 75 -9.78 -1.22 -5.94
N LYS A 76 -10.17 -2.37 -5.38
CA LYS A 76 -11.07 -3.30 -6.05
C LYS A 76 -12.50 -2.77 -5.96
N ALA A 77 -13.00 -2.24 -7.09
CA ALA A 77 -14.34 -1.68 -7.15
C ALA A 77 -14.89 -1.82 -8.58
N PRO A 78 -16.23 -1.83 -8.72
CA PRO A 78 -16.85 -1.78 -10.05
C PRO A 78 -16.44 -0.51 -10.81
N ASP A 79 -16.55 -0.56 -12.14
CA ASP A 79 -16.30 0.62 -12.97
C ASP A 79 -17.22 1.78 -12.57
N GLY A 80 -16.70 2.99 -12.61
CA GLY A 80 -17.45 4.19 -12.31
C GLY A 80 -17.51 4.55 -10.82
N VAL A 81 -16.97 3.72 -9.93
CA VAL A 81 -16.86 4.06 -8.51
C VAL A 81 -15.74 5.07 -8.32
N ASN A 82 -16.02 6.12 -7.54
CA ASN A 82 -15.04 7.16 -7.28
C ASN A 82 -13.97 6.69 -6.30
N PHE A 83 -12.73 7.06 -6.57
CA PHE A 83 -11.63 6.87 -5.62
C PHE A 83 -11.41 8.15 -4.83
N ASN A 84 -10.99 8.02 -3.57
CA ASN A 84 -10.79 9.17 -2.70
C ASN A 84 -9.68 10.08 -3.22
N LEU A 85 -9.96 11.38 -3.27
CA LEU A 85 -9.03 12.40 -3.78
C LEU A 85 -7.68 12.38 -3.05
N MET A 86 -7.70 12.30 -1.73
CA MET A 86 -6.46 12.34 -0.94
C MET A 86 -5.60 11.10 -1.21
N LEU A 87 -6.24 9.94 -1.33
CA LEU A 87 -5.52 8.70 -1.62
C LEU A 87 -5.00 8.71 -3.07
N ALA A 88 -5.81 9.15 -4.02
CA ALA A 88 -5.41 9.20 -5.42
C ALA A 88 -4.15 10.05 -5.62
N HIS A 89 -4.09 11.21 -4.99
CA HIS A 89 -2.96 12.11 -5.13
C HIS A 89 -1.76 11.74 -4.26
N SER A 90 -1.95 10.96 -3.22
CA SER A 90 -0.84 10.44 -2.42
C SER A 90 -0.18 9.21 -3.05
N GLY A 91 -0.86 8.55 -3.99
CA GLY A 91 -0.40 7.30 -4.58
C GLY A 91 0.50 7.48 -5.78
N THR A 92 1.37 6.51 -5.99
CA THR A 92 2.20 6.42 -7.19
C THR A 92 1.43 5.72 -8.30
N ALA A 93 0.64 4.70 -7.97
CA ALA A 93 -0.20 3.98 -8.90
C ALA A 93 -1.42 3.40 -8.18
N VAL A 94 -2.47 3.09 -8.94
CA VAL A 94 -3.68 2.46 -8.42
C VAL A 94 -4.03 1.26 -9.28
N ALA A 95 -4.17 0.10 -8.67
CA ALA A 95 -4.64 -1.12 -9.33
C ALA A 95 -6.12 -1.31 -8.99
N LYS A 96 -6.96 -1.55 -9.98
CA LYS A 96 -8.40 -1.76 -9.79
C LYS A 96 -8.78 -3.24 -9.69
N ASN A 97 -7.86 -4.12 -9.99
CA ASN A 97 -8.04 -5.56 -9.84
C ASN A 97 -6.68 -6.22 -9.66
N LYS A 98 -6.73 -7.51 -9.35
CA LYS A 98 -5.50 -8.26 -9.07
C LYS A 98 -4.54 -8.30 -10.26
N GLN A 99 -5.08 -8.42 -11.47
CA GLN A 99 -4.25 -8.47 -12.68
C GLN A 99 -3.51 -7.14 -12.88
N GLN A 100 -4.18 -6.01 -12.68
CA GLN A 100 -3.53 -4.71 -12.77
C GLN A 100 -2.42 -4.56 -11.73
N LEU A 101 -2.63 -5.06 -10.52
CA LEU A 101 -1.60 -5.03 -9.48
C LEU A 101 -0.37 -5.83 -9.92
N ILE A 102 -0.59 -7.04 -10.45
CA ILE A 102 0.49 -7.88 -10.97
C ILE A 102 1.23 -7.16 -12.10
N ASP A 103 0.50 -6.54 -13.02
CA ASP A 103 1.09 -5.80 -14.14
C ASP A 103 1.94 -4.64 -13.67
N ILE A 104 1.48 -3.88 -12.66
CA ILE A 104 2.25 -2.78 -12.07
C ILE A 104 3.55 -3.31 -11.46
N LEU A 105 3.48 -4.40 -10.70
CA LEU A 105 4.66 -4.98 -10.08
C LEU A 105 5.66 -5.50 -11.12
N ASN A 106 5.16 -6.09 -12.22
CA ASN A 106 6.00 -6.53 -13.32
C ASN A 106 6.65 -5.35 -14.04
N GLN A 107 5.92 -4.25 -14.25
CA GLN A 107 6.49 -3.02 -14.82
C GLN A 107 7.60 -2.47 -13.94
N LEU A 108 7.41 -2.46 -12.62
CA LEU A 108 8.43 -2.02 -11.68
C LEU A 108 9.69 -2.88 -11.79
N LYS A 109 9.52 -4.19 -11.81
CA LYS A 109 10.63 -5.12 -11.95
C LYS A 109 11.39 -4.91 -13.25
N ASN A 110 10.69 -4.74 -14.38
CA ASN A 110 11.28 -4.56 -15.70
C ASN A 110 11.98 -3.20 -15.85
N ASN A 111 11.56 -2.18 -15.10
CA ASN A 111 12.14 -0.83 -15.11
C ASN A 111 13.06 -0.58 -13.92
N GLU A 112 13.59 -1.65 -13.31
CA GLU A 112 14.53 -1.57 -12.18
C GLU A 112 13.96 -0.76 -11.00
N PHE A 113 12.64 -0.90 -10.78
CA PHE A 113 11.90 -0.22 -9.71
C PHE A 113 11.96 1.30 -9.80
N ASP A 114 11.95 1.83 -11.02
CA ASP A 114 11.81 3.27 -11.24
C ASP A 114 10.32 3.64 -11.17
N PHE A 115 9.91 4.13 -10.01
CA PHE A 115 8.51 4.48 -9.74
C PHE A 115 8.01 5.65 -10.59
N SER A 116 8.91 6.49 -11.11
CA SER A 116 8.53 7.63 -11.96
C SER A 116 7.91 7.19 -13.30
N LYS A 117 8.12 5.95 -13.70
CA LYS A 117 7.57 5.40 -14.94
C LYS A 117 6.18 4.82 -14.79
N LEU A 118 5.64 4.77 -13.57
CA LEU A 118 4.29 4.31 -13.34
C LEU A 118 3.28 5.40 -13.69
N GLU A 119 2.14 4.97 -14.22
CA GLU A 119 1.05 5.88 -14.58
C GLU A 119 0.22 6.23 -13.35
N LYS A 120 0.03 7.53 -13.09
CA LYS A 120 -0.82 8.00 -12.01
C LYS A 120 -2.29 7.72 -12.32
N TYR A 121 -3.07 7.55 -11.26
CA TYR A 121 -4.50 7.32 -11.36
C TYR A 121 -5.20 8.50 -12.07
N LYS A 122 -6.05 8.18 -13.04
CA LYS A 122 -6.81 9.15 -13.83
C LYS A 122 -8.31 8.86 -13.84
N GLY A 123 -8.79 8.04 -12.92
CA GLY A 123 -10.21 7.69 -12.84
C GLY A 123 -11.05 8.72 -12.11
N ASN A 124 -12.28 8.32 -11.79
CA ASN A 124 -13.22 9.18 -11.06
C ASN A 124 -12.75 9.43 -9.63
N ILE A 125 -12.92 10.67 -9.17
CA ILE A 125 -12.46 11.15 -7.86
C ILE A 125 -13.64 11.68 -7.05
N GLU A 126 -13.62 11.46 -5.75
CA GLU A 126 -14.55 12.14 -4.84
C GLU A 126 -13.82 12.82 -3.68
#